data_6dbdf117408de52562bb4ba3976ca2e9
#
_entry.id   6dbdf117408de52562bb4ba3976ca2e9
#
_cell.length_a   1.000
_cell.length_b   1.000
_cell.length_c   1.000
_cell.angle_alpha   90.00
_cell.angle_beta   90.00
_cell.angle_gamma   90.00
#
_symmetry.space_group_name_H-M   'P 1'
#
loop_
_entity.id
_entity.type
_entity.pdbx_description
1 polymer ?
#
loop_
_entity_poly.entity_id
_entity_poly.type
_entity_poly.pdbx_seq_one_letter_code
_entity_poly.pdbx_strand_id
1 'polypeptide(L)'
;NTVIDIPELTLHKGELVGLVGNNGAGKTTLMRLMLDLIRANEGQVLSNGSAVNECFEWKKYTGSFVDKSFLIDYYTPEEFFNFVASAYDIDSATLAERLQGFESLMRDEIMGTGKLIRNFSEGNKQKIGIIGAMIVNPEILILDEPFNYLDPSSQINIARIIHEVNQQHGTTVLISSHNLNFVSEICSRIILMEKGIILKDLINTNEAAAKELQNYFEEM
;
A
#
# COMPACT_ATOMS: atom_id res chain seq x y z
N ASN A 1 19.91 -3.00 18.36
CA ASN A 1 19.25 -1.68 18.22
C ASN A 1 17.78 -1.92 17.90
N THR A 2 16.90 -1.31 18.67
CA THR A 2 15.44 -1.32 18.40
C THR A 2 15.20 -0.56 17.11
N VAL A 3 14.47 -1.17 16.17
CA VAL A 3 14.12 -0.56 14.86
C VAL A 3 12.72 0.05 14.90
N ILE A 4 11.81 -0.58 15.65
CA ILE A 4 10.43 -0.13 15.88
C ILE A 4 10.15 -0.20 17.37
N ASP A 5 9.64 0.90 17.92
CA ASP A 5 9.16 1.00 19.29
C ASP A 5 7.85 1.79 19.28
N ILE A 6 6.76 1.07 19.10
CA ILE A 6 5.40 1.60 19.02
C ILE A 6 4.56 0.90 20.08
N PRO A 7 4.26 1.56 21.19
CA PRO A 7 3.48 0.97 22.28
C PRO A 7 2.10 0.47 21.83
N GLU A 8 1.43 1.27 21.00
CA GLU A 8 0.12 0.95 20.45
C GLU A 8 -0.13 1.71 19.15
N LEU A 9 -0.74 1.05 18.17
CA LEU A 9 -1.26 1.66 16.95
C LEU A 9 -2.50 0.89 16.53
N THR A 10 -3.62 1.57 16.39
CA THR A 10 -4.87 0.99 15.88
C THR A 10 -5.27 1.67 14.58
N LEU A 11 -5.56 0.87 13.55
CA LEU A 11 -6.21 1.31 12.32
C LEU A 11 -7.67 0.86 12.36
N HIS A 12 -8.60 1.77 12.11
CA HIS A 12 -10.02 1.46 12.11
C HIS A 12 -10.53 1.13 10.71
N LYS A 13 -11.58 0.33 10.64
CA LYS A 13 -12.19 -0.09 9.38
C LYS A 13 -12.60 1.14 8.56
N GLY A 14 -12.22 1.14 7.28
CA GLY A 14 -12.53 2.20 6.34
C GLY A 14 -11.66 3.47 6.46
N GLU A 15 -10.66 3.50 7.35
CA GLU A 15 -9.69 4.60 7.37
C GLU A 15 -8.77 4.55 6.14
N LEU A 16 -8.42 5.73 5.64
CA LEU A 16 -7.33 5.92 4.68
C LEU A 16 -6.21 6.68 5.39
N VAL A 17 -5.16 5.92 5.75
CA VAL A 17 -4.08 6.36 6.62
C VAL A 17 -2.79 6.53 5.85
N GLY A 18 -2.16 7.69 5.99
CA GLY A 18 -0.83 7.96 5.48
C GLY A 18 0.24 7.84 6.57
N LEU A 19 1.22 6.99 6.35
CA LEU A 19 2.39 6.84 7.19
C LEU A 19 3.55 7.64 6.58
N VAL A 20 3.88 8.79 7.16
CA VAL A 20 4.90 9.69 6.64
C VAL A 20 6.16 9.67 7.51
N GLY A 21 7.30 9.97 6.91
CA GLY A 21 8.59 10.04 7.59
C GLY A 21 9.74 9.89 6.60
N ASN A 22 10.92 10.33 7.02
CA ASN A 22 12.13 10.23 6.20
C ASN A 22 12.52 8.78 5.91
N ASN A 23 13.42 8.59 4.94
CA ASN A 23 14.01 7.30 4.68
C ASN A 23 14.73 6.77 5.93
N GLY A 24 14.47 5.50 6.29
CA GLY A 24 14.99 4.92 7.53
C GLY A 24 14.13 5.19 8.79
N ALA A 25 12.99 5.88 8.67
CA ALA A 25 12.08 6.12 9.81
C ALA A 25 11.45 4.83 10.38
N GLY A 26 11.45 3.73 9.61
CA GLY A 26 10.90 2.44 10.02
C GLY A 26 9.58 2.07 9.34
N LYS A 27 9.06 2.89 8.40
CA LYS A 27 7.76 2.68 7.72
C LYS A 27 7.62 1.28 7.12
N THR A 28 8.56 0.90 6.25
CA THR A 28 8.58 -0.43 5.63
C THR A 28 8.71 -1.56 6.66
N THR A 29 9.48 -1.35 7.73
CA THR A 29 9.62 -2.35 8.80
C THR A 29 8.30 -2.56 9.53
N LEU A 30 7.57 -1.49 9.84
CA LEU A 30 6.24 -1.56 10.43
C LEU A 30 5.27 -2.33 9.52
N MET A 31 5.22 -1.99 8.22
CA MET A 31 4.37 -2.70 7.26
C MET A 31 4.73 -4.19 7.14
N ARG A 32 6.03 -4.53 7.17
CA ARG A 32 6.48 -5.93 7.16
C ARG A 32 6.08 -6.69 8.42
N LEU A 33 6.06 -6.03 9.59
CA LEU A 33 5.52 -6.62 10.83
C LEU A 33 4.01 -6.86 10.70
N MET A 34 3.25 -5.90 10.16
CA MET A 34 1.81 -6.02 9.95
C MET A 34 1.44 -7.17 9.00
N LEU A 35 2.31 -7.48 8.05
CA LEU A 35 2.13 -8.55 7.05
C LEU A 35 2.80 -9.89 7.46
N ASP A 36 3.27 -10.01 8.69
CA ASP A 36 4.01 -11.21 9.19
C ASP A 36 5.18 -11.63 8.27
N LEU A 37 5.78 -10.68 7.57
CA LEU A 37 6.99 -10.89 6.76
C LEU A 37 8.26 -10.91 7.62
N ILE A 38 8.20 -10.27 8.77
CA ILE A 38 9.21 -10.31 9.82
C ILE A 38 8.50 -10.43 11.17
N ARG A 39 9.17 -11.02 12.18
CA ARG A 39 8.59 -11.19 13.51
C ARG A 39 9.00 -10.08 14.45
N ALA A 40 8.04 -9.62 15.28
CA ALA A 40 8.35 -8.75 16.40
C ALA A 40 9.17 -9.50 17.47
N ASN A 41 10.08 -8.80 18.12
CA ASN A 41 10.79 -9.34 19.27
C ASN A 41 9.88 -9.35 20.52
N GLU A 42 9.05 -8.31 20.65
CA GLU A 42 8.07 -8.13 21.72
C GLU A 42 6.77 -7.56 21.12
N GLY A 43 5.66 -7.80 21.79
CA GLY A 43 4.35 -7.36 21.31
C GLY A 43 3.77 -8.27 20.20
N GLN A 44 2.71 -7.81 19.59
CA GLN A 44 1.98 -8.57 18.56
C GLN A 44 1.26 -7.63 17.59
N VAL A 45 0.95 -8.13 16.41
CA VAL A 45 0.06 -7.48 15.45
C VAL A 45 -1.23 -8.29 15.37
N LEU A 46 -2.36 -7.60 15.48
CA LEU A 46 -3.69 -8.20 15.38
C LEU A 46 -4.38 -7.70 14.10
N SER A 47 -5.01 -8.61 13.38
CA SER A 47 -5.94 -8.30 12.29
C SER A 47 -7.31 -8.88 12.63
N ASN A 48 -8.33 -8.03 12.72
CA ASN A 48 -9.68 -8.40 13.19
C ASN A 48 -9.66 -9.21 14.50
N GLY A 49 -8.79 -8.81 15.45
CA GLY A 49 -8.66 -9.44 16.77
C GLY A 49 -7.85 -10.73 16.83
N SER A 50 -7.34 -11.23 15.69
CA SER A 50 -6.51 -12.43 15.62
C SER A 50 -5.05 -12.07 15.34
N ALA A 51 -4.11 -12.73 16.04
CA ALA A 51 -2.69 -12.51 15.83
C ALA A 51 -2.26 -12.99 14.43
N VAL A 52 -1.60 -12.10 13.67
CA VAL A 52 -1.23 -12.35 12.27
C VAL A 52 -0.22 -13.49 12.11
N ASN A 53 0.56 -13.78 13.14
CA ASN A 53 1.54 -14.87 13.18
C ASN A 53 0.97 -16.23 13.62
N GLU A 54 -0.29 -16.26 14.08
CA GLU A 54 -0.96 -17.47 14.55
C GLU A 54 -2.10 -17.91 13.63
N CYS A 55 -2.66 -16.98 12.85
CA CYS A 55 -3.80 -17.23 11.97
C CYS A 55 -3.48 -16.69 10.56
N PHE A 56 -3.88 -17.44 9.52
CA PHE A 56 -3.64 -17.04 8.12
C PHE A 56 -4.87 -16.44 7.43
N GLU A 57 -6.02 -16.38 8.10
CA GLU A 57 -7.27 -15.89 7.52
C GLU A 57 -7.16 -14.43 7.04
N TRP A 58 -6.37 -13.60 7.72
CA TRP A 58 -6.14 -12.21 7.33
C TRP A 58 -5.57 -12.06 5.92
N LYS A 59 -4.85 -13.06 5.41
CA LYS A 59 -4.29 -13.04 4.04
C LYS A 59 -5.39 -13.04 2.98
N LYS A 60 -6.56 -13.61 3.25
CA LYS A 60 -7.67 -13.71 2.31
C LYS A 60 -8.34 -12.36 2.01
N TYR A 61 -8.25 -11.43 2.96
CA TYR A 61 -8.86 -10.11 2.85
C TYR A 61 -7.86 -8.96 2.83
N THR A 62 -6.56 -9.25 2.73
CA THR A 62 -5.49 -8.25 2.70
C THR A 62 -4.78 -8.26 1.37
N GLY A 63 -4.76 -7.12 0.69
CA GLY A 63 -3.89 -6.86 -0.47
C GLY A 63 -2.69 -6.04 -0.03
N SER A 64 -1.51 -6.33 -0.57
CA SER A 64 -0.32 -5.57 -0.21
C SER A 64 0.71 -5.50 -1.33
N PHE A 65 1.42 -4.36 -1.39
CA PHE A 65 2.60 -4.21 -2.21
C PHE A 65 3.63 -3.37 -1.45
N VAL A 66 4.61 -4.06 -0.85
CA VAL A 66 5.63 -3.42 0.00
C VAL A 66 7.04 -3.52 -0.57
N ASP A 67 7.25 -4.37 -1.58
CA ASP A 67 8.56 -4.55 -2.20
C ASP A 67 8.39 -5.16 -3.60
N LYS A 68 9.17 -4.68 -4.57
CA LYS A 68 9.17 -5.20 -5.95
C LYS A 68 9.71 -6.63 -6.03
N SER A 69 10.45 -7.11 -5.03
CA SER A 69 10.90 -8.50 -4.97
C SER A 69 9.76 -9.53 -4.87
N PHE A 70 8.53 -9.07 -4.57
CA PHE A 70 7.33 -9.92 -4.62
C PHE A 70 6.74 -10.08 -6.03
N LEU A 71 7.21 -9.31 -7.01
CA LEU A 71 6.87 -9.54 -8.40
C LEU A 71 7.59 -10.79 -8.92
N ILE A 72 6.92 -11.57 -9.75
CA ILE A 72 7.51 -12.75 -10.35
C ILE A 72 8.18 -12.34 -11.67
N ASP A 73 9.46 -12.10 -11.65
CA ASP A 73 10.28 -11.53 -12.72
C ASP A 73 10.15 -12.23 -14.08
N TYR A 74 9.90 -13.53 -14.06
CA TYR A 74 9.81 -14.39 -15.27
C TYR A 74 8.38 -14.60 -15.76
N TYR A 75 7.40 -13.93 -15.17
CA TYR A 75 6.02 -13.91 -15.65
C TYR A 75 5.78 -12.69 -16.54
N THR A 76 4.80 -12.81 -17.46
CA THR A 76 4.16 -11.64 -18.05
C THR A 76 3.18 -11.02 -17.02
N PRO A 77 2.72 -9.77 -17.19
CA PRO A 77 1.70 -9.19 -16.34
C PRO A 77 0.43 -10.04 -16.26
N GLU A 78 -0.01 -10.62 -17.38
CA GLU A 78 -1.17 -11.50 -17.45
C GLU A 78 -0.98 -12.75 -16.61
N GLU A 79 0.17 -13.40 -16.71
CA GLU A 79 0.50 -14.57 -15.90
C GLU A 79 0.55 -14.23 -14.42
N PHE A 80 1.12 -13.07 -14.07
CA PHE A 80 1.17 -12.59 -12.69
C PHE A 80 -0.23 -12.31 -12.13
N PHE A 81 -1.09 -11.61 -12.86
CA PHE A 81 -2.46 -11.34 -12.40
C PHE A 81 -3.29 -12.61 -12.29
N ASN A 82 -3.15 -13.55 -13.23
CA ASN A 82 -3.79 -14.87 -13.12
C ASN A 82 -3.28 -15.67 -11.91
N PHE A 83 -1.98 -15.61 -11.61
CA PHE A 83 -1.40 -16.23 -10.43
C PHE A 83 -2.00 -15.65 -9.14
N VAL A 84 -2.06 -14.31 -9.04
CA VAL A 84 -2.68 -13.64 -7.89
C VAL A 84 -4.16 -14.02 -7.79
N ALA A 85 -4.92 -13.96 -8.88
CA ALA A 85 -6.33 -14.32 -8.91
C ALA A 85 -6.57 -15.76 -8.43
N SER A 86 -5.75 -16.71 -8.90
CA SER A 86 -5.81 -18.10 -8.47
C SER A 86 -5.56 -18.28 -6.96
N ALA A 87 -4.64 -17.48 -6.38
CA ALA A 87 -4.34 -17.54 -4.94
C ALA A 87 -5.50 -17.02 -4.06
N TYR A 88 -6.41 -16.24 -4.64
CA TYR A 88 -7.59 -15.69 -3.96
C TYR A 88 -8.91 -16.28 -4.48
N ASP A 89 -8.87 -17.42 -5.17
CA ASP A 89 -10.05 -18.10 -5.72
C ASP A 89 -10.92 -17.21 -6.62
N ILE A 90 -10.28 -16.28 -7.38
CA ILE A 90 -10.94 -15.37 -8.32
C ILE A 90 -10.96 -16.03 -9.70
N ASP A 91 -12.14 -16.20 -10.29
CA ASP A 91 -12.28 -16.75 -11.64
C ASP A 91 -11.84 -15.75 -12.73
N SER A 92 -11.62 -16.28 -13.95
CA SER A 92 -11.10 -15.48 -15.06
C SER A 92 -12.04 -14.35 -15.52
N ALA A 93 -13.36 -14.53 -15.40
CA ALA A 93 -14.34 -13.51 -15.79
C ALA A 93 -14.32 -12.34 -14.80
N THR A 94 -14.32 -12.65 -13.52
CA THR A 94 -14.17 -11.67 -12.42
C THR A 94 -12.82 -10.95 -12.51
N LEU A 95 -11.73 -11.64 -12.82
CA LEU A 95 -10.42 -11.02 -13.01
C LEU A 95 -10.47 -10.01 -14.17
N ALA A 96 -11.04 -10.42 -15.31
CA ALA A 96 -11.13 -9.56 -16.48
C ALA A 96 -11.96 -8.29 -16.20
N GLU A 97 -13.09 -8.41 -15.47
CA GLU A 97 -13.91 -7.28 -15.04
C GLU A 97 -13.12 -6.33 -14.14
N ARG A 98 -12.42 -6.87 -13.13
CA ARG A 98 -11.63 -6.05 -12.20
C ARG A 98 -10.49 -5.31 -12.89
N LEU A 99 -9.81 -5.95 -13.85
CA LEU A 99 -8.73 -5.33 -14.62
C LEU A 99 -9.20 -4.14 -15.47
N GLN A 100 -10.46 -4.09 -15.91
CA GLN A 100 -11.02 -2.94 -16.63
C GLN A 100 -10.92 -1.64 -15.79
N GLY A 101 -11.08 -1.73 -14.47
CA GLY A 101 -10.90 -0.59 -13.57
C GLY A 101 -9.50 0.04 -13.58
N PHE A 102 -8.50 -0.68 -14.09
CA PHE A 102 -7.10 -0.24 -14.14
C PHE A 102 -6.59 0.10 -15.54
N GLU A 103 -7.43 0.08 -16.59
CA GLU A 103 -7.02 0.35 -17.97
C GLU A 103 -6.31 1.70 -18.12
N SER A 104 -6.81 2.75 -17.45
CA SER A 104 -6.19 4.08 -17.48
C SER A 104 -4.78 4.11 -16.88
N LEU A 105 -4.46 3.20 -15.98
CA LEU A 105 -3.14 3.06 -15.36
C LEU A 105 -2.20 2.21 -16.23
N MET A 106 -2.73 1.21 -16.90
CA MET A 106 -1.96 0.28 -17.77
C MET A 106 -1.58 0.89 -19.13
N ARG A 107 -2.42 1.76 -19.73
CA ARG A 107 -2.18 2.57 -20.94
C ARG A 107 -1.61 1.79 -22.13
N ASP A 108 -2.06 0.61 -22.42
CA ASP A 108 -1.52 -0.24 -23.50
C ASP A 108 -0.01 -0.57 -23.38
N GLU A 109 0.62 -0.18 -22.24
CA GLU A 109 2.04 -0.40 -22.02
C GLU A 109 2.34 -1.70 -21.24
N ILE A 110 1.35 -2.23 -20.53
CA ILE A 110 1.51 -3.36 -19.60
C ILE A 110 0.92 -4.64 -20.20
N MET A 111 -0.37 -4.64 -20.53
CA MET A 111 -1.06 -5.81 -21.05
C MET A 111 -0.80 -6.04 -22.54
N GLY A 112 -0.86 -7.28 -23.00
CA GLY A 112 -0.75 -7.65 -24.42
C GLY A 112 0.64 -7.48 -25.03
N THR A 113 1.65 -7.11 -24.23
CA THR A 113 3.00 -6.83 -24.74
C THR A 113 3.87 -8.06 -24.90
N GLY A 114 3.51 -9.18 -24.26
CA GLY A 114 4.33 -10.41 -24.18
C GLY A 114 5.66 -10.24 -23.45
N LYS A 115 5.91 -9.09 -22.82
CA LYS A 115 7.14 -8.83 -22.07
C LYS A 115 7.08 -9.49 -20.69
N LEU A 116 8.22 -10.00 -20.23
CA LEU A 116 8.39 -10.45 -18.85
C LEU A 116 8.50 -9.25 -17.91
N ILE A 117 8.01 -9.37 -16.68
CA ILE A 117 7.98 -8.30 -15.67
C ILE A 117 9.37 -7.69 -15.47
N ARG A 118 10.44 -8.49 -15.43
CA ARG A 118 11.82 -8.00 -15.32
C ARG A 118 12.23 -6.98 -16.39
N ASN A 119 11.59 -7.00 -17.55
CA ASN A 119 11.92 -6.15 -18.71
C ASN A 119 11.11 -4.85 -18.75
N PHE A 120 10.24 -4.62 -17.80
CA PHE A 120 9.49 -3.36 -17.66
C PHE A 120 10.30 -2.29 -16.93
N SER A 121 9.94 -1.03 -17.18
CA SER A 121 10.46 0.10 -16.39
C SER A 121 10.06 -0.05 -14.92
N GLU A 122 10.81 0.62 -14.02
CA GLU A 122 10.49 0.60 -12.60
C GLU A 122 9.09 1.16 -12.30
N GLY A 123 8.63 2.14 -13.08
CA GLY A 123 7.27 2.68 -12.96
C GLY A 123 6.20 1.65 -13.36
N ASN A 124 6.41 0.91 -14.45
CA ASN A 124 5.46 -0.12 -14.86
C ASN A 124 5.46 -1.32 -13.90
N LYS A 125 6.61 -1.71 -13.35
CA LYS A 125 6.68 -2.70 -12.27
C LYS A 125 5.89 -2.23 -11.04
N GLN A 126 6.01 -0.96 -10.68
CA GLN A 126 5.24 -0.35 -9.59
C GLN A 126 3.73 -0.47 -9.85
N LYS A 127 3.27 -0.10 -11.06
CA LYS A 127 1.86 -0.23 -11.46
C LYS A 127 1.39 -1.68 -11.38
N ILE A 128 2.16 -2.65 -11.91
CA ILE A 128 1.83 -4.08 -11.87
C ILE A 128 1.65 -4.56 -10.43
N GLY A 129 2.57 -4.20 -9.52
CA GLY A 129 2.48 -4.60 -8.12
C GLY A 129 1.27 -4.01 -7.41
N ILE A 130 0.97 -2.71 -7.62
CA ILE A 130 -0.18 -2.04 -7.04
C ILE A 130 -1.49 -2.64 -7.56
N ILE A 131 -1.60 -2.88 -8.87
CA ILE A 131 -2.77 -3.53 -9.47
C ILE A 131 -2.94 -4.93 -8.87
N GLY A 132 -1.86 -5.72 -8.77
CA GLY A 132 -1.89 -7.05 -8.15
C GLY A 132 -2.43 -7.03 -6.71
N ALA A 133 -2.09 -6.01 -5.93
CA ALA A 133 -2.60 -5.85 -4.57
C ALA A 133 -4.09 -5.44 -4.53
N MET A 134 -4.59 -4.77 -5.57
CA MET A 134 -5.96 -4.25 -5.60
C MET A 134 -6.97 -5.17 -6.28
N ILE A 135 -6.56 -5.99 -7.28
CA ILE A 135 -7.48 -6.89 -8.01
C ILE A 135 -8.15 -7.92 -7.12
N VAL A 136 -7.61 -8.19 -5.93
CA VAL A 136 -8.23 -9.09 -4.95
C VAL A 136 -9.42 -8.47 -4.23
N ASN A 137 -9.69 -7.18 -4.44
CA ASN A 137 -10.74 -6.40 -3.77
C ASN A 137 -10.63 -6.52 -2.23
N PRO A 138 -9.51 -6.07 -1.65
CA PRO A 138 -9.18 -6.34 -0.26
C PRO A 138 -10.01 -5.49 0.72
N GLU A 139 -10.26 -6.02 1.95
CA GLU A 139 -10.75 -5.22 3.06
C GLU A 139 -9.65 -4.35 3.68
N ILE A 140 -8.39 -4.81 3.58
CA ILE A 140 -7.19 -4.10 4.04
C ILE A 140 -6.20 -4.01 2.89
N LEU A 141 -5.75 -2.80 2.56
CA LEU A 141 -4.76 -2.55 1.52
C LEU A 141 -3.53 -1.85 2.13
N ILE A 142 -2.35 -2.45 1.97
CA ILE A 142 -1.08 -1.90 2.48
C ILE A 142 -0.13 -1.67 1.31
N LEU A 143 0.26 -0.39 1.11
CA LEU A 143 1.12 0.01 0.01
C LEU A 143 2.33 0.81 0.52
N ASP A 144 3.54 0.33 0.25
CA ASP A 144 4.77 1.03 0.61
C ASP A 144 5.24 1.89 -0.57
N GLU A 145 5.31 3.21 -0.34
CA GLU A 145 5.74 4.22 -1.31
C GLU A 145 5.08 4.06 -2.71
N PRO A 146 3.73 4.01 -2.80
CA PRO A 146 3.04 3.67 -4.05
C PRO A 146 3.26 4.67 -5.19
N PHE A 147 3.68 5.89 -4.89
CA PHE A 147 3.87 6.96 -5.87
C PHE A 147 5.28 7.03 -6.45
N ASN A 148 6.22 6.24 -5.93
CA ASN A 148 7.60 6.24 -6.39
C ASN A 148 7.72 5.70 -7.82
N TYR A 149 8.69 6.25 -8.57
CA TYR A 149 9.02 5.88 -9.96
C TYR A 149 7.94 6.15 -11.00
N LEU A 150 6.87 6.83 -10.63
CA LEU A 150 5.74 7.13 -11.50
C LEU A 150 5.83 8.56 -12.05
N ASP A 151 5.36 8.72 -13.28
CA ASP A 151 5.11 10.05 -13.86
C ASP A 151 3.93 10.74 -13.14
N PRO A 152 3.86 12.08 -13.17
CA PRO A 152 2.82 12.82 -12.44
C PRO A 152 1.40 12.39 -12.75
N SER A 153 1.10 12.02 -14.01
CA SER A 153 -0.24 11.60 -14.39
C SER A 153 -0.60 10.22 -13.82
N SER A 154 0.38 9.31 -13.74
CA SER A 154 0.22 8.00 -13.09
C SER A 154 0.06 8.13 -11.58
N GLN A 155 0.77 9.07 -10.94
CA GLN A 155 0.63 9.35 -9.50
C GLN A 155 -0.79 9.84 -9.17
N ILE A 156 -1.33 10.81 -9.92
CA ILE A 156 -2.70 11.30 -9.76
C ILE A 156 -3.70 10.17 -9.96
N ASN A 157 -3.51 9.33 -10.97
CA ASN A 157 -4.41 8.22 -11.27
C ASN A 157 -4.43 7.16 -10.14
N ILE A 158 -3.25 6.80 -9.60
CA ILE A 158 -3.16 5.89 -8.45
C ILE A 158 -3.81 6.50 -7.22
N ALA A 159 -3.57 7.78 -6.92
CA ALA A 159 -4.19 8.47 -5.80
C ALA A 159 -5.72 8.42 -5.90
N ARG A 160 -6.27 8.69 -7.10
CA ARG A 160 -7.72 8.57 -7.38
C ARG A 160 -8.23 7.15 -7.15
N ILE A 161 -7.54 6.13 -7.68
CA ILE A 161 -7.96 4.73 -7.52
C ILE A 161 -7.92 4.31 -6.04
N ILE A 162 -6.88 4.67 -5.29
CA ILE A 162 -6.79 4.41 -3.84
C ILE A 162 -7.98 5.02 -3.10
N HIS A 163 -8.30 6.28 -3.41
CA HIS A 163 -9.42 6.98 -2.80
C HIS A 163 -10.76 6.31 -3.17
N GLU A 164 -10.96 5.94 -4.45
CA GLU A 164 -12.17 5.25 -4.91
C GLU A 164 -12.36 3.89 -4.22
N VAL A 165 -11.31 3.07 -4.10
CA VAL A 165 -11.35 1.78 -3.42
C VAL A 165 -11.73 1.96 -1.94
N ASN A 166 -11.19 2.97 -1.26
CA ASN A 166 -11.56 3.28 0.11
C ASN A 166 -13.03 3.72 0.22
N GLN A 167 -13.48 4.67 -0.63
CA GLN A 167 -14.83 5.25 -0.53
C GLN A 167 -15.93 4.29 -0.97
N GLN A 168 -15.70 3.51 -2.04
CA GLN A 168 -16.74 2.65 -2.62
C GLN A 168 -16.85 1.29 -1.94
N HIS A 169 -15.71 0.73 -1.49
CA HIS A 169 -15.66 -0.60 -0.89
C HIS A 169 -15.43 -0.58 0.62
N GLY A 170 -15.19 0.58 1.21
CA GLY A 170 -14.87 0.69 2.64
C GLY A 170 -13.54 0.03 3.01
N THR A 171 -12.64 -0.14 2.04
CA THR A 171 -11.31 -0.73 2.26
C THR A 171 -10.51 0.14 3.24
N THR A 172 -9.94 -0.47 4.27
CA THR A 172 -8.97 0.18 5.15
C THR A 172 -7.64 0.26 4.42
N VAL A 173 -7.09 1.45 4.24
CA VAL A 173 -5.88 1.64 3.45
C VAL A 173 -4.78 2.24 4.31
N LEU A 174 -3.58 1.64 4.26
CA LEU A 174 -2.34 2.19 4.80
C LEU A 174 -1.37 2.40 3.65
N ILE A 175 -1.00 3.65 3.42
CA ILE A 175 0.07 4.00 2.47
C ILE A 175 1.24 4.63 3.19
N SER A 176 2.47 4.28 2.82
CA SER A 176 3.64 5.04 3.24
C SER A 176 4.02 6.07 2.19
N SER A 177 4.59 7.17 2.61
CA SER A 177 5.22 8.14 1.72
C SER A 177 6.24 9.00 2.44
N HIS A 178 7.27 9.43 1.73
CA HIS A 178 8.15 10.53 2.14
C HIS A 178 7.68 11.88 1.54
N ASN A 179 6.66 11.86 0.66
CA ASN A 179 6.06 13.05 0.08
C ASN A 179 4.70 13.33 0.76
N LEU A 180 4.69 14.40 1.56
CA LEU A 180 3.51 14.80 2.31
C LEU A 180 2.33 15.23 1.42
N ASN A 181 2.60 15.80 0.23
CA ASN A 181 1.54 16.37 -0.61
C ASN A 181 0.47 15.34 -1.01
N PHE A 182 0.88 14.17 -1.54
CA PHE A 182 -0.09 13.13 -1.91
C PHE A 182 -0.84 12.57 -0.71
N VAL A 183 -0.13 12.39 0.41
CA VAL A 183 -0.74 11.85 1.64
C VAL A 183 -1.77 12.82 2.20
N SER A 184 -1.43 14.11 2.24
CA SER A 184 -2.33 15.14 2.77
C SER A 184 -3.59 15.35 1.92
N GLU A 185 -3.49 15.10 0.62
CA GLU A 185 -4.60 15.27 -0.31
C GLU A 185 -5.63 14.13 -0.19
N ILE A 186 -5.19 12.89 0.03
CA ILE A 186 -6.08 11.73 -0.01
C ILE A 186 -6.36 11.09 1.35
N CYS A 187 -5.45 11.21 2.32
CA CYS A 187 -5.58 10.52 3.60
C CYS A 187 -6.40 11.29 4.62
N SER A 188 -7.32 10.59 5.28
CA SER A 188 -8.12 11.14 6.39
C SER A 188 -7.36 11.19 7.73
N ARG A 189 -6.26 10.46 7.84
CA ARG A 189 -5.39 10.40 9.02
C ARG A 189 -3.94 10.29 8.58
N ILE A 190 -3.05 11.01 9.25
CA ILE A 190 -1.62 11.03 8.92
C ILE A 190 -0.81 10.73 10.18
N ILE A 191 0.05 9.74 10.09
CA ILE A 191 0.94 9.29 11.16
C ILE A 191 2.37 9.67 10.76
N LEU A 192 3.02 10.51 11.56
CA LEU A 192 4.43 10.85 11.41
C LEU A 192 5.29 9.88 12.20
N MET A 193 6.21 9.24 11.50
CA MET A 193 7.15 8.28 12.07
C MET A 193 8.60 8.73 11.91
N GLU A 194 9.37 8.65 12.97
CA GLU A 194 10.80 8.91 12.97
C GLU A 194 11.53 7.92 13.88
N LYS A 195 12.65 7.36 13.38
CA LYS A 195 13.53 6.44 14.13
C LYS A 195 12.78 5.32 14.86
N GLY A 196 11.74 4.79 14.23
CA GLY A 196 10.96 3.66 14.74
C GLY A 196 9.86 4.00 15.74
N ILE A 197 9.62 5.28 16.04
CA ILE A 197 8.57 5.73 16.92
C ILE A 197 7.54 6.58 16.17
N ILE A 198 6.30 6.61 16.65
CA ILE A 198 5.26 7.52 16.19
C ILE A 198 5.42 8.84 16.96
N LEU A 199 5.70 9.92 16.22
CA LEU A 199 5.83 11.25 16.79
C LEU A 199 4.50 11.99 16.84
N LYS A 200 3.70 11.82 15.79
CA LYS A 200 2.38 12.45 15.67
C LYS A 200 1.41 11.50 15.01
N ASP A 201 0.16 11.59 15.40
CA ASP A 201 -0.98 10.86 14.84
C ASP A 201 -2.13 11.85 14.74
N LEU A 202 -2.44 12.30 13.53
CA LEU A 202 -3.26 13.46 13.26
C LEU A 202 -4.44 13.10 12.35
N ILE A 203 -5.63 13.51 12.75
CA ILE A 203 -6.79 13.49 11.84
C ILE A 203 -6.61 14.63 10.84
N ASN A 204 -6.66 14.31 9.55
CA ASN A 204 -6.46 15.26 8.47
C ASN A 204 -7.79 15.86 8.03
N THR A 205 -8.24 16.87 8.73
CA THR A 205 -9.42 17.66 8.36
C THR A 205 -8.97 18.98 7.73
N ASN A 206 -9.44 19.27 6.50
CA ASN A 206 -9.16 20.52 5.80
C ASN A 206 -7.65 20.86 5.70
N GLU A 207 -6.81 19.87 5.43
CA GLU A 207 -5.35 20.01 5.29
C GLU A 207 -4.61 20.55 6.55
N ALA A 208 -5.28 20.56 7.69
CA ALA A 208 -4.68 21.08 8.93
C ALA A 208 -3.47 20.25 9.37
N ALA A 209 -3.57 18.91 9.25
CA ALA A 209 -2.47 18.00 9.55
C ALA A 209 -1.28 18.22 8.60
N ALA A 210 -1.54 18.49 7.32
CA ALA A 210 -0.49 18.76 6.34
C ALA A 210 0.34 20.00 6.72
N LYS A 211 -0.31 21.09 7.10
CA LYS A 211 0.37 22.33 7.51
C LYS A 211 1.20 22.12 8.78
N GLU A 212 0.67 21.40 9.75
CA GLU A 212 1.40 21.07 10.99
C GLU A 212 2.65 20.24 10.71
N LEU A 213 2.55 19.25 9.82
CA LEU A 213 3.67 18.39 9.45
C LEU A 213 4.68 19.11 8.57
N GLN A 214 4.23 20.01 7.68
CA GLN A 214 5.14 20.82 6.86
C GLN A 214 6.02 21.71 7.73
N ASN A 215 5.45 22.38 8.72
CA ASN A 215 6.21 23.18 9.70
C ASN A 215 7.24 22.31 10.43
N TYR A 216 6.87 21.09 10.82
CA TYR A 216 7.80 20.17 11.48
C TYR A 216 9.01 19.82 10.60
N PHE A 217 8.80 19.59 9.28
CA PHE A 217 9.90 19.27 8.36
C PHE A 217 10.77 20.49 8.00
N GLU A 218 10.23 21.71 8.11
CA GLU A 218 10.97 22.95 7.86
C GLU A 218 11.86 23.36 9.04
N GLU A 219 11.53 22.89 10.25
CA GLU A 219 12.28 23.18 11.50
C GLU A 219 13.45 22.21 11.76
N MET A 220 13.58 21.12 10.97
CA MET A 220 14.66 20.13 11.09
C MET A 220 15.84 20.45 10.16
#